data_e015a40aa6ba01d31b42a1a1e20b3129
#
_entry.id   e015a40aa6ba01d31b42a1a1e20b3129
#
_cell.length_a   1.000
_cell.length_b   1.000
_cell.length_c   1.000
_cell.angle_alpha   90.00
_cell.angle_beta   90.00
_cell.angle_gamma   90.00
#
_symmetry.space_group_name_H-M   'P 1'
#
loop_
_entity.id
_entity.type
_entity.pdbx_description
1 polymer ?
#
loop_
_entity_poly.entity_id
_entity_poly.type
_entity_poly.pdbx_seq_one_letter_code
_entity_poly.pdbx_strand_id
1 'polypeptide(L)'
;IIYNRTSLGIFLFVGAVSINAIKDGISKLLSAEITPITFLSIQYMFLVILLSIPVTFYFGRSALIPPRIWLQLLRSASACLGIGFYYWSVHFIHIADAIAVVFVSPLIVTTLSPLLLGERPLGARRIMAVLVGFIGVIIIVKPSFTGQTPGYLIALGSGFFISFFYLLNRKLSQESPLICSVFHTALCASFFLLPLLFFYSSPIHQSQLLLLSSFAIFSALGQIGMIAAFRLAAANIISPFIYAQIIAATGVGYYLFGAIPDKMTWFGILIIVGAGIYIALREIKLEQNN
;
A
#
# COMPACT_ATOMS: atom_id res chain seq x y z
N ILE A 1 -22.16 -9.78 14.20
CA ILE A 1 -20.69 -10.03 14.26
C ILE A 1 -20.00 -9.70 12.92
N ILE A 2 -20.64 -9.97 11.77
CA ILE A 2 -20.08 -9.68 10.42
C ILE A 2 -19.97 -8.17 10.18
N TYR A 3 -21.00 -7.41 10.59
CA TYR A 3 -21.07 -5.95 10.50
C TYR A 3 -19.85 -5.23 11.11
N ASN A 4 -19.36 -5.72 12.24
CA ASN A 4 -18.22 -5.14 12.93
C ASN A 4 -16.87 -5.44 12.22
N ARG A 5 -16.78 -6.48 11.36
CA ARG A 5 -15.54 -6.89 10.72
C ARG A 5 -15.16 -6.02 9.53
N THR A 6 -16.10 -5.70 8.64
CA THR A 6 -15.81 -4.85 7.46
C THR A 6 -15.47 -3.43 7.89
N SER A 7 -16.23 -2.85 8.83
CA SER A 7 -15.93 -1.52 9.38
C SER A 7 -14.57 -1.47 10.06
N LEU A 8 -14.23 -2.51 10.84
CA LEU A 8 -12.91 -2.65 11.45
C LEU A 8 -11.81 -2.80 10.37
N GLY A 9 -12.08 -3.53 9.28
CA GLY A 9 -11.17 -3.68 8.14
C GLY A 9 -10.88 -2.33 7.47
N ILE A 10 -11.90 -1.52 7.23
CA ILE A 10 -11.75 -0.16 6.68
C ILE A 10 -10.93 0.72 7.62
N PHE A 11 -11.26 0.73 8.92
CA PHE A 11 -10.53 1.53 9.91
C PHE A 11 -9.03 1.15 9.98
N LEU A 12 -8.74 -0.15 10.03
CA LEU A 12 -7.37 -0.66 10.03
C LEU A 12 -6.62 -0.29 8.74
N PHE A 13 -7.29 -0.33 7.58
CA PHE A 13 -6.67 0.03 6.31
C PHE A 13 -6.33 1.51 6.24
N VAL A 14 -7.27 2.38 6.62
CA VAL A 14 -7.05 3.84 6.70
C VAL A 14 -5.91 4.15 7.67
N GLY A 15 -5.88 3.52 8.84
CA GLY A 15 -4.77 3.65 9.79
C GLY A 15 -3.44 3.19 9.20
N ALA A 16 -3.43 2.02 8.53
CA ALA A 16 -2.23 1.45 7.91
C ALA A 16 -1.65 2.35 6.81
N VAL A 17 -2.49 2.88 5.91
CA VAL A 17 -2.03 3.78 4.83
C VAL A 17 -1.61 5.15 5.37
N SER A 18 -2.21 5.61 6.46
CA SER A 18 -1.78 6.83 7.15
C SER A 18 -0.40 6.66 7.80
N ILE A 19 -0.15 5.50 8.43
CA ILE A 19 1.16 5.13 8.96
C ILE A 19 2.19 5.02 7.83
N ASN A 20 1.82 4.46 6.68
CA ASN A 20 2.69 4.42 5.51
C ASN A 20 3.05 5.83 5.02
N ALA A 21 2.13 6.80 5.06
CA ALA A 21 2.45 8.18 4.72
C ALA A 21 3.52 8.79 5.65
N ILE A 22 3.49 8.48 6.96
CA ILE A 22 4.54 8.89 7.90
C ILE A 22 5.89 8.24 7.52
N LYS A 23 5.88 6.94 7.27
CA LYS A 23 7.06 6.21 6.78
C LYS A 23 7.63 6.84 5.50
N ASP A 24 6.77 7.20 4.55
CA ASP A 24 7.19 7.83 3.29
C ASP A 24 7.78 9.23 3.53
N GLY A 25 7.26 10.00 4.50
CA GLY A 25 7.85 11.24 4.96
C GLY A 25 9.26 11.07 5.53
N ILE A 26 9.47 10.04 6.37
CA ILE A 26 10.80 9.71 6.91
C ILE A 26 11.75 9.29 5.78
N SER A 27 11.30 8.46 4.84
CA SER A 27 12.13 8.07 3.69
C SER A 27 12.54 9.27 2.84
N LYS A 28 11.67 10.27 2.70
CA LYS A 28 11.98 11.51 1.98
C LYS A 28 13.08 12.33 2.66
N LEU A 29 13.14 12.37 4.01
CA LEU A 29 14.21 13.04 4.75
C LEU A 29 15.59 12.42 4.46
N LEU A 30 15.64 11.13 4.16
CA LEU A 30 16.88 10.38 3.93
C LEU A 30 17.14 10.08 2.44
N SER A 31 16.23 10.47 1.54
CA SER A 31 16.27 10.06 0.12
C SER A 31 17.48 10.59 -0.68
N ALA A 32 18.17 11.62 -0.18
CA ALA A 32 19.40 12.11 -0.78
C ALA A 32 20.61 11.16 -0.61
N GLU A 33 20.57 10.34 0.45
CA GLU A 33 21.71 9.51 0.87
C GLU A 33 21.42 8.00 0.77
N ILE A 34 20.15 7.61 0.85
CA ILE A 34 19.73 6.20 0.90
C ILE A 34 18.85 5.85 -0.29
N THR A 35 19.25 4.80 -1.02
CA THR A 35 18.50 4.30 -2.18
C THR A 35 17.19 3.63 -1.80
N PRO A 36 16.17 3.64 -2.68
CA PRO A 36 14.91 2.95 -2.47
C PRO A 36 15.07 1.45 -2.17
N ILE A 37 16.08 0.80 -2.78
CA ILE A 37 16.37 -0.62 -2.56
C ILE A 37 16.82 -0.86 -1.11
N THR A 38 17.66 0.03 -0.56
CA THR A 38 18.08 -0.04 0.84
C THR A 38 16.90 0.12 1.79
N PHE A 39 16.00 1.09 1.55
CA PHE A 39 14.77 1.25 2.35
C PHE A 39 13.89 0.02 2.34
N LEU A 40 13.61 -0.54 1.15
CA LEU A 40 12.79 -1.75 1.02
C LEU A 40 13.41 -2.95 1.71
N SER A 41 14.73 -3.10 1.56
CA SER A 41 15.46 -4.19 2.22
C SER A 41 15.39 -4.07 3.74
N ILE A 42 15.60 -2.87 4.30
CA ILE A 42 15.47 -2.62 5.74
C ILE A 42 14.05 -2.96 6.21
N GLN A 43 13.03 -2.50 5.50
CA GLN A 43 11.63 -2.77 5.82
C GLN A 43 11.33 -4.25 5.94
N TYR A 44 11.69 -5.04 4.92
CA TYR A 44 11.32 -6.46 4.90
C TYR A 44 12.25 -7.30 5.78
N MET A 45 13.54 -7.02 5.82
CA MET A 45 14.47 -7.73 6.71
C MET A 45 14.13 -7.49 8.18
N PHE A 46 13.78 -6.26 8.57
CA PHE A 46 13.32 -5.96 9.91
C PHE A 46 12.08 -6.80 10.29
N LEU A 47 11.09 -6.91 9.39
CA LEU A 47 9.91 -7.74 9.61
C LEU A 47 10.24 -9.23 9.72
N VAL A 48 11.18 -9.74 8.92
CA VAL A 48 11.65 -11.14 9.03
C VAL A 48 12.27 -11.39 10.39
N ILE A 49 13.18 -10.50 10.84
CA ILE A 49 13.84 -10.63 12.14
C ILE A 49 12.81 -10.53 13.27
N LEU A 50 11.96 -9.50 13.25
CA LEU A 50 10.96 -9.24 14.28
C LEU A 50 9.96 -10.40 14.44
N LEU A 51 9.51 -10.99 13.33
CA LEU A 51 8.44 -12.00 13.34
C LEU A 51 8.95 -13.44 13.36
N SER A 52 10.22 -13.70 13.10
CA SER A 52 10.79 -15.06 13.11
C SER A 52 10.61 -15.75 14.46
N ILE A 53 10.86 -15.03 15.56
CA ILE A 53 10.72 -15.55 16.92
C ILE A 53 9.24 -15.87 17.25
N PRO A 54 8.28 -14.92 17.17
CA PRO A 54 6.88 -15.22 17.48
C PRO A 54 6.28 -16.25 16.52
N VAL A 55 6.63 -16.28 15.23
CA VAL A 55 6.16 -17.33 14.31
C VAL A 55 6.63 -18.70 14.77
N THR A 56 7.90 -18.84 15.11
CA THR A 56 8.46 -20.12 15.56
C THR A 56 7.88 -20.55 16.90
N PHE A 57 7.72 -19.60 17.83
CA PHE A 57 7.23 -19.88 19.19
C PHE A 57 5.75 -20.29 19.23
N TYR A 58 4.87 -19.57 18.52
CA TYR A 58 3.42 -19.81 18.57
C TYR A 58 2.92 -20.84 17.55
N PHE A 59 3.60 -20.99 16.42
CA PHE A 59 3.13 -21.82 15.29
C PHE A 59 4.11 -22.94 14.90
N GLY A 60 5.28 -23.00 15.55
CA GLY A 60 6.31 -24.01 15.29
C GLY A 60 7.20 -23.69 14.08
N ARG A 61 8.29 -24.45 13.95
CA ARG A 61 9.29 -24.24 12.86
C ARG A 61 8.72 -24.48 11.48
N SER A 62 7.74 -25.35 11.33
CA SER A 62 7.06 -25.61 10.05
C SER A 62 6.35 -24.37 9.49
N ALA A 63 5.91 -23.46 10.36
CA ALA A 63 5.28 -22.20 9.95
C ALA A 63 6.25 -21.17 9.35
N LEU A 64 7.56 -21.39 9.43
CA LEU A 64 8.55 -20.57 8.72
C LEU A 64 8.52 -20.82 7.20
N ILE A 65 8.01 -21.98 6.77
CA ILE A 65 7.92 -22.33 5.35
C ILE A 65 6.58 -21.80 4.83
N PRO A 66 6.59 -20.90 3.82
CA PRO A 66 5.36 -20.33 3.28
C PRO A 66 4.50 -21.41 2.61
N PRO A 67 3.20 -21.54 2.99
CA PRO A 67 2.28 -22.36 2.23
C PRO A 67 2.07 -21.77 0.84
N ARG A 68 1.86 -22.61 -0.19
CA ARG A 68 1.68 -22.15 -1.58
C ARG A 68 2.76 -21.18 -2.02
N ILE A 69 4.02 -21.58 -1.89
CA ILE A 69 5.21 -20.76 -2.10
C ILE A 69 5.13 -19.89 -3.37
N TRP A 70 4.61 -20.42 -4.48
CA TRP A 70 4.48 -19.67 -5.74
C TRP A 70 3.56 -18.46 -5.63
N LEU A 71 2.44 -18.58 -4.91
CA LEU A 71 1.54 -17.43 -4.69
C LEU A 71 2.16 -16.40 -3.73
N GLN A 72 2.93 -16.86 -2.75
CA GLN A 72 3.65 -15.96 -1.84
C GLN A 72 4.77 -15.22 -2.58
N LEU A 73 5.53 -15.93 -3.43
CA LEU A 73 6.54 -15.30 -4.30
C LEU A 73 5.89 -14.31 -5.27
N LEU A 74 4.78 -14.69 -5.92
CA LEU A 74 4.05 -13.80 -6.84
C LEU A 74 3.54 -12.54 -6.11
N ARG A 75 3.03 -12.67 -4.89
CA ARG A 75 2.61 -11.52 -4.06
C ARG A 75 3.79 -10.58 -3.79
N SER A 76 4.91 -11.11 -3.35
CA SER A 76 6.08 -10.31 -3.00
C SER A 76 6.77 -9.74 -4.24
N ALA A 77 6.83 -10.50 -5.34
CA ALA A 77 7.28 -9.99 -6.63
C ALA A 77 6.41 -8.84 -7.13
N SER A 78 5.07 -8.96 -6.99
CA SER A 78 4.14 -7.89 -7.37
C SER A 78 4.39 -6.62 -6.55
N ALA A 79 4.69 -6.74 -5.24
CA ALA A 79 5.05 -5.59 -4.42
C ALA A 79 6.36 -4.94 -4.90
N CYS A 80 7.41 -5.75 -5.11
CA CYS A 80 8.71 -5.25 -5.56
C CYS A 80 8.65 -4.64 -6.96
N LEU A 81 7.95 -5.29 -7.91
CA LEU A 81 7.76 -4.77 -9.26
C LEU A 81 6.91 -3.50 -9.26
N GLY A 82 5.84 -3.45 -8.47
CA GLY A 82 5.00 -2.26 -8.35
C GLY A 82 5.82 -1.05 -7.93
N ILE A 83 6.62 -1.17 -6.90
CA ILE A 83 7.48 -0.10 -6.41
C ILE A 83 8.62 0.18 -7.41
N GLY A 84 9.24 -0.85 -7.97
CA GLY A 84 10.31 -0.70 -8.97
C GLY A 84 9.85 0.05 -10.22
N PHE A 85 8.69 -0.30 -10.77
CA PHE A 85 8.09 0.39 -11.92
C PHE A 85 7.73 1.84 -11.58
N TYR A 86 7.26 2.12 -10.36
CA TYR A 86 7.04 3.49 -9.90
C TYR A 86 8.33 4.31 -9.97
N TYR A 87 9.41 3.84 -9.33
CA TYR A 87 10.69 4.55 -9.35
C TYR A 87 11.29 4.64 -10.74
N TRP A 88 11.07 3.66 -11.60
CA TRP A 88 11.52 3.73 -12.99
C TRP A 88 10.74 4.77 -13.80
N SER A 89 9.44 4.90 -13.60
CA SER A 89 8.60 5.85 -14.31
C SER A 89 9.01 7.31 -14.07
N VAL A 90 9.46 7.63 -12.84
CA VAL A 90 9.84 9.02 -12.49
C VAL A 90 11.11 9.52 -13.18
N HIS A 91 11.83 8.68 -13.91
CA HIS A 91 12.90 9.12 -14.82
C HIS A 91 12.35 9.75 -16.11
N PHE A 92 11.10 9.49 -16.47
CA PHE A 92 10.47 9.94 -17.71
C PHE A 92 9.34 10.95 -17.49
N ILE A 93 8.72 10.93 -16.32
CA ILE A 93 7.57 11.78 -15.98
C ILE A 93 7.73 12.39 -14.58
N HIS A 94 7.00 13.44 -14.31
CA HIS A 94 7.00 14.06 -12.98
C HIS A 94 6.45 13.10 -11.91
N ILE A 95 6.97 13.20 -10.69
CA ILE A 95 6.52 12.38 -9.54
C ILE A 95 5.01 12.49 -9.35
N ALA A 96 4.46 13.70 -9.50
CA ALA A 96 3.02 13.93 -9.40
C ALA A 96 2.23 13.11 -10.45
N ASP A 97 2.70 13.09 -11.69
CA ASP A 97 2.09 12.31 -12.77
C ASP A 97 2.15 10.81 -12.46
N ALA A 98 3.33 10.32 -12.01
CA ALA A 98 3.51 8.93 -11.65
C ALA A 98 2.57 8.50 -10.52
N ILE A 99 2.45 9.29 -9.44
CA ILE A 99 1.52 9.05 -8.33
C ILE A 99 0.08 9.00 -8.84
N ALA A 100 -0.35 9.98 -9.65
CA ALA A 100 -1.71 10.02 -10.19
C ALA A 100 -2.06 8.76 -10.98
N VAL A 101 -1.12 8.27 -11.80
CA VAL A 101 -1.31 7.06 -12.60
C VAL A 101 -1.36 5.81 -11.71
N VAL A 102 -0.47 5.68 -10.73
CA VAL A 102 -0.45 4.53 -9.79
C VAL A 102 -1.74 4.45 -8.99
N PHE A 103 -2.34 5.58 -8.64
CA PHE A 103 -3.62 5.62 -7.91
C PHE A 103 -4.85 5.19 -8.76
N VAL A 104 -4.65 4.74 -10.00
CA VAL A 104 -5.64 3.95 -10.75
C VAL A 104 -5.80 2.54 -10.13
N SER A 105 -4.86 2.07 -9.33
CA SER A 105 -4.87 0.72 -8.73
C SER A 105 -6.19 0.31 -8.05
N PRO A 106 -6.92 1.15 -7.28
CA PRO A 106 -8.22 0.76 -6.74
C PRO A 106 -9.28 0.43 -7.80
N LEU A 107 -9.24 1.10 -8.95
CA LEU A 107 -10.14 0.81 -10.06
C LEU A 107 -9.83 -0.57 -10.65
N ILE A 108 -8.55 -0.90 -10.80
CA ILE A 108 -8.09 -2.22 -11.26
C ILE A 108 -8.50 -3.31 -10.24
N VAL A 109 -8.28 -3.10 -8.94
CA VAL A 109 -8.70 -4.04 -7.89
C VAL A 109 -10.21 -4.25 -7.93
N THR A 110 -10.99 -3.17 -8.01
CA THR A 110 -12.44 -3.21 -8.06
C THR A 110 -12.96 -4.04 -9.24
N THR A 111 -12.31 -3.94 -10.39
CA THR A 111 -12.67 -4.67 -11.60
C THR A 111 -12.24 -6.14 -11.56
N LEU A 112 -11.04 -6.42 -11.05
CA LEU A 112 -10.45 -7.77 -11.08
C LEU A 112 -10.83 -8.63 -9.87
N SER A 113 -11.21 -8.06 -8.73
CA SER A 113 -11.51 -8.84 -7.53
C SER A 113 -12.69 -9.81 -7.69
N PRO A 114 -13.78 -9.47 -8.38
CA PRO A 114 -14.85 -10.44 -8.66
C PRO A 114 -14.35 -11.62 -9.50
N LEU A 115 -13.49 -11.37 -10.48
CA LEU A 115 -12.97 -12.39 -11.39
C LEU A 115 -11.94 -13.31 -10.73
N LEU A 116 -11.04 -12.75 -9.91
CA LEU A 116 -9.90 -13.48 -9.36
C LEU A 116 -10.15 -14.04 -7.96
N LEU A 117 -11.03 -13.41 -7.18
CA LEU A 117 -11.31 -13.77 -5.80
C LEU A 117 -12.75 -14.25 -5.58
N GLY A 118 -13.61 -14.19 -6.58
CA GLY A 118 -15.03 -14.51 -6.45
C GLY A 118 -15.79 -13.53 -5.54
N GLU A 119 -15.25 -12.31 -5.32
CA GLU A 119 -15.92 -11.28 -4.56
C GLU A 119 -17.17 -10.76 -5.29
N ARG A 120 -18.20 -10.33 -4.56
CA ARG A 120 -19.37 -9.72 -5.19
C ARG A 120 -18.99 -8.45 -5.92
N PRO A 121 -19.40 -8.26 -7.21
CA PRO A 121 -19.12 -7.03 -7.93
C PRO A 121 -19.70 -5.82 -7.23
N LEU A 122 -18.96 -4.71 -7.23
CA LEU A 122 -19.49 -3.44 -6.73
C LEU A 122 -20.58 -2.93 -7.68
N GLY A 123 -21.72 -2.50 -7.12
CA GLY A 123 -22.77 -1.83 -7.90
C GLY A 123 -22.27 -0.50 -8.48
N ALA A 124 -22.89 -0.06 -9.61
CA ALA A 124 -22.50 1.15 -10.34
C ALA A 124 -22.28 2.38 -9.46
N ARG A 125 -23.12 2.59 -8.45
CA ARG A 125 -22.99 3.74 -7.53
C ARG A 125 -21.69 3.73 -6.70
N ARG A 126 -21.14 2.54 -6.36
CA ARG A 126 -19.85 2.43 -5.65
C ARG A 126 -18.69 2.66 -6.60
N ILE A 127 -18.78 2.14 -7.82
CA ILE A 127 -17.79 2.40 -8.87
C ILE A 127 -17.70 3.91 -9.12
N MET A 128 -18.84 4.60 -9.21
CA MET A 128 -18.86 6.05 -9.34
C MET A 128 -18.20 6.76 -8.14
N ALA A 129 -18.41 6.29 -6.91
CA ALA A 129 -17.74 6.85 -5.74
C ALA A 129 -16.20 6.64 -5.78
N VAL A 130 -15.73 5.49 -6.27
CA VAL A 130 -14.29 5.24 -6.46
C VAL A 130 -13.72 6.20 -7.51
N LEU A 131 -14.43 6.42 -8.62
CA LEU A 131 -14.04 7.39 -9.65
C LEU A 131 -14.02 8.83 -9.10
N VAL A 132 -15.02 9.22 -8.31
CA VAL A 132 -15.07 10.55 -7.66
C VAL A 132 -13.89 10.71 -6.70
N GLY A 133 -13.56 9.67 -5.90
CA GLY A 133 -12.37 9.66 -5.03
C GLY A 133 -11.08 9.83 -5.84
N PHE A 134 -10.97 9.16 -6.98
CA PHE A 134 -9.84 9.30 -7.90
C PHE A 134 -9.73 10.72 -8.48
N ILE A 135 -10.84 11.37 -8.84
CA ILE A 135 -10.83 12.78 -9.23
C ILE A 135 -10.29 13.66 -8.10
N GLY A 136 -10.66 13.40 -6.85
CA GLY A 136 -10.07 14.08 -5.70
C GLY A 136 -8.56 13.93 -5.61
N VAL A 137 -8.02 12.74 -5.91
CA VAL A 137 -6.56 12.49 -6.02
C VAL A 137 -5.95 13.38 -7.09
N ILE A 138 -6.50 13.42 -8.30
CA ILE A 138 -6.02 14.24 -9.41
C ILE A 138 -5.97 15.74 -9.03
N ILE A 139 -6.99 16.22 -8.33
CA ILE A 139 -7.05 17.62 -7.86
C ILE A 139 -5.92 17.93 -6.86
N ILE A 140 -5.59 17.00 -5.95
CA ILE A 140 -4.52 17.20 -4.95
C ILE A 140 -3.15 17.11 -5.59
N VAL A 141 -2.93 16.07 -6.40
CA VAL A 141 -1.62 15.74 -6.99
C VAL A 141 -1.25 16.71 -8.11
N LYS A 142 -2.25 17.28 -8.81
CA LYS A 142 -2.09 18.24 -9.92
C LYS A 142 -1.09 17.77 -10.99
N PRO A 143 -1.33 16.58 -11.59
CA PRO A 143 -0.42 16.07 -12.60
C PRO A 143 -0.37 16.99 -13.82
N SER A 144 0.83 17.17 -14.41
CA SER A 144 1.02 18.01 -15.57
C SER A 144 0.74 17.30 -16.89
N PHE A 145 0.94 15.98 -16.93
CA PHE A 145 0.85 15.10 -18.09
C PHE A 145 1.72 15.58 -19.29
N THR A 146 2.83 16.26 -18.98
CA THR A 146 3.76 16.80 -20.00
C THR A 146 4.99 15.90 -20.23
N GLY A 147 5.04 14.75 -19.55
CA GLY A 147 6.16 13.81 -19.63
C GLY A 147 6.10 12.90 -20.87
N GLN A 148 7.10 12.02 -20.96
CA GLN A 148 7.23 11.09 -22.08
C GLN A 148 6.26 9.92 -21.94
N THR A 149 5.60 9.51 -23.04
CA THR A 149 4.63 8.39 -23.09
C THR A 149 5.14 7.10 -22.45
N PRO A 150 6.39 6.63 -22.64
CA PRO A 150 6.88 5.43 -21.97
C PRO A 150 6.79 5.49 -20.45
N GLY A 151 7.01 6.67 -19.85
CA GLY A 151 6.91 6.86 -18.41
C GLY A 151 5.50 6.60 -17.86
N TYR A 152 4.46 7.01 -18.60
CA TYR A 152 3.07 6.74 -18.22
C TYR A 152 2.71 5.25 -18.32
N LEU A 153 3.20 4.56 -19.35
CA LEU A 153 3.00 3.11 -19.48
C LEU A 153 3.70 2.33 -18.35
N ILE A 154 4.91 2.74 -17.97
CA ILE A 154 5.63 2.16 -16.83
C ILE A 154 4.87 2.43 -15.54
N ALA A 155 4.35 3.65 -15.31
CA ALA A 155 3.55 3.98 -14.15
C ALA A 155 2.23 3.19 -14.09
N LEU A 156 1.56 2.93 -15.23
CA LEU A 156 0.40 2.02 -15.29
C LEU A 156 0.78 0.59 -14.93
N GLY A 157 1.94 0.11 -15.38
CA GLY A 157 2.51 -1.17 -14.95
C GLY A 157 2.68 -1.23 -13.44
N SER A 158 3.16 -0.16 -12.79
CA SER A 158 3.23 -0.05 -11.34
C SER A 158 1.85 -0.22 -10.69
N GLY A 159 0.85 0.55 -11.15
CA GLY A 159 -0.53 0.46 -10.66
C GLY A 159 -1.13 -0.96 -10.81
N PHE A 160 -0.82 -1.65 -11.91
CA PHE A 160 -1.22 -3.03 -12.14
C PHE A 160 -0.58 -3.99 -11.13
N PHE A 161 0.73 -3.95 -10.93
CA PHE A 161 1.41 -4.80 -9.96
C PHE A 161 0.99 -4.52 -8.52
N ILE A 162 0.77 -3.26 -8.14
CA ILE A 162 0.22 -2.91 -6.82
C ILE A 162 -1.19 -3.48 -6.65
N SER A 163 -2.02 -3.46 -7.70
CA SER A 163 -3.34 -4.07 -7.67
C SER A 163 -3.27 -5.58 -7.44
N PHE A 164 -2.37 -6.26 -8.13
CA PHE A 164 -2.11 -7.69 -7.92
C PHE A 164 -1.62 -8.00 -6.50
N PHE A 165 -0.73 -7.17 -5.97
CA PHE A 165 -0.30 -7.28 -4.58
C PHE A 165 -1.48 -7.21 -3.61
N TYR A 166 -2.45 -6.30 -3.80
CA TYR A 166 -3.63 -6.20 -2.95
C TYR A 166 -4.57 -7.41 -3.09
N LEU A 167 -4.81 -7.87 -4.33
CA LEU A 167 -5.62 -9.06 -4.59
C LEU A 167 -5.01 -10.32 -3.95
N LEU A 168 -3.69 -10.50 -4.08
CA LEU A 168 -2.97 -11.61 -3.47
C LEU A 168 -2.90 -11.48 -1.94
N ASN A 169 -2.78 -10.27 -1.39
CA ASN A 169 -2.91 -10.06 0.05
C ASN A 169 -4.28 -10.53 0.55
N ARG A 170 -5.36 -10.14 -0.14
CA ARG A 170 -6.71 -10.59 0.23
C ARG A 170 -6.82 -12.11 0.19
N LYS A 171 -6.36 -12.75 -0.89
CA LYS A 171 -6.39 -14.20 -1.03
C LYS A 171 -5.60 -14.92 0.07
N LEU A 172 -4.33 -14.57 0.21
CA LEU A 172 -3.41 -15.29 1.10
C LEU A 172 -3.61 -14.95 2.59
N SER A 173 -4.14 -13.75 2.92
CA SER A 173 -4.45 -13.39 4.30
C SER A 173 -5.57 -14.25 4.92
N GLN A 174 -6.38 -14.92 4.10
CA GLN A 174 -7.42 -15.85 4.56
C GLN A 174 -6.86 -17.25 4.91
N GLU A 175 -5.71 -17.60 4.36
CA GLU A 175 -5.16 -18.97 4.39
C GLU A 175 -4.20 -19.22 5.56
N SER A 176 -3.68 -18.16 6.17
CA SER A 176 -2.68 -18.26 7.25
C SER A 176 -2.99 -17.33 8.41
N PRO A 177 -2.50 -17.59 9.62
CA PRO A 177 -2.52 -16.62 10.72
C PRO A 177 -1.89 -15.30 10.29
N LEU A 178 -2.38 -14.17 10.83
CA LEU A 178 -1.95 -12.83 10.44
C LEU A 178 -0.41 -12.69 10.50
N ILE A 179 0.18 -13.05 11.61
CA ILE A 179 1.63 -12.94 11.85
C ILE A 179 2.43 -13.76 10.82
N CYS A 180 1.98 -14.99 10.53
CA CYS A 180 2.61 -15.83 9.50
C CYS A 180 2.45 -15.22 8.10
N SER A 181 1.28 -14.65 7.76
CA SER A 181 1.07 -14.01 6.46
C SER A 181 1.98 -12.78 6.27
N VAL A 182 2.17 -11.96 7.31
CA VAL A 182 3.10 -10.82 7.29
C VAL A 182 4.55 -11.31 7.14
N PHE A 183 4.94 -12.32 7.93
CA PHE A 183 6.27 -12.92 7.88
C PHE A 183 6.58 -13.49 6.49
N HIS A 184 5.67 -14.27 5.90
CA HIS A 184 5.87 -14.86 4.57
C HIS A 184 5.98 -13.80 3.47
N THR A 185 5.22 -12.68 3.58
CA THR A 185 5.39 -11.54 2.66
C THR A 185 6.80 -10.98 2.75
N ALA A 186 7.25 -10.73 3.97
CA ALA A 186 8.57 -10.15 4.22
C ALA A 186 9.70 -11.09 3.78
N LEU A 187 9.58 -12.39 4.08
CA LEU A 187 10.56 -13.41 3.71
C LEU A 187 10.73 -13.51 2.18
N CYS A 188 9.61 -13.61 1.45
CA CYS A 188 9.66 -13.70 -0.01
C CYS A 188 10.12 -12.39 -0.66
N ALA A 189 9.76 -11.22 -0.10
CA ALA A 189 10.25 -9.93 -0.59
C ALA A 189 11.77 -9.80 -0.36
N SER A 190 12.26 -10.20 0.81
CA SER A 190 13.70 -10.20 1.11
C SER A 190 14.47 -11.09 0.14
N PHE A 191 13.91 -12.22 -0.29
CA PHE A 191 14.53 -13.10 -1.28
C PHE A 191 14.80 -12.37 -2.61
N PHE A 192 13.88 -11.50 -3.08
CA PHE A 192 14.09 -10.71 -4.29
C PHE A 192 15.02 -9.52 -4.07
N LEU A 193 15.01 -8.93 -2.88
CA LEU A 193 15.76 -7.70 -2.59
C LEU A 193 17.21 -7.95 -2.20
N LEU A 194 17.53 -9.10 -1.56
CA LEU A 194 18.89 -9.42 -1.13
C LEU A 194 19.93 -9.37 -2.26
N PRO A 195 19.70 -9.95 -3.46
CA PRO A 195 20.64 -9.82 -4.57
C PRO A 195 20.80 -8.36 -5.02
N LEU A 196 19.71 -7.60 -5.07
CA LEU A 196 19.73 -6.19 -5.48
C LEU A 196 20.46 -5.32 -4.46
N LEU A 197 20.31 -5.61 -3.17
CA LEU A 197 21.00 -4.90 -2.10
C LEU A 197 22.53 -5.02 -2.24
N PHE A 198 23.02 -6.16 -2.71
CA PHE A 198 24.45 -6.36 -2.91
C PHE A 198 25.05 -5.39 -3.94
N PHE A 199 24.27 -5.05 -5.00
CA PHE A 199 24.72 -4.16 -6.07
C PHE A 199 24.36 -2.69 -5.86
N TYR A 200 23.27 -2.40 -5.14
CA TYR A 200 22.64 -1.07 -5.07
C TYR A 200 22.46 -0.56 -3.63
N SER A 201 23.19 -1.11 -2.65
CA SER A 201 23.10 -0.62 -1.27
C SER A 201 23.73 0.75 -1.11
N SER A 202 23.14 1.56 -0.23
CA SER A 202 23.75 2.79 0.26
C SER A 202 24.46 2.54 1.59
N PRO A 203 25.60 3.18 1.84
CA PRO A 203 26.20 3.15 3.17
C PRO A 203 25.27 3.80 4.20
N ILE A 204 25.18 3.22 5.38
CA ILE A 204 24.35 3.72 6.48
C ILE A 204 25.27 4.38 7.51
N HIS A 205 25.00 5.64 7.81
CA HIS A 205 25.72 6.39 8.82
C HIS A 205 25.04 6.28 10.19
N GLN A 206 25.81 6.38 11.26
CA GLN A 206 25.29 6.27 12.62
C GLN A 206 24.23 7.32 12.95
N SER A 207 24.37 8.53 12.39
CA SER A 207 23.37 9.61 12.52
C SER A 207 21.99 9.29 11.95
N GLN A 208 21.89 8.34 11.03
CA GLN A 208 20.66 7.96 10.35
C GLN A 208 19.89 6.83 11.08
N LEU A 209 20.53 6.14 12.03
CA LEU A 209 19.97 4.95 12.67
C LEU A 209 18.62 5.20 13.36
N LEU A 210 18.44 6.35 14.00
CA LEU A 210 17.17 6.70 14.65
C LEU A 210 16.03 6.82 13.63
N LEU A 211 16.27 7.51 12.52
CA LEU A 211 15.27 7.68 11.45
C LEU A 211 15.00 6.36 10.73
N LEU A 212 16.03 5.54 10.47
CA LEU A 212 15.88 4.22 9.85
C LEU A 212 15.14 3.24 10.78
N SER A 213 15.38 3.28 12.06
CA SER A 213 14.65 2.47 13.04
C SER A 213 13.17 2.88 13.08
N SER A 214 12.89 4.18 13.08
CA SER A 214 11.52 4.72 13.00
C SER A 214 10.85 4.30 11.70
N PHE A 215 11.54 4.42 10.56
CA PHE A 215 11.07 3.94 9.26
C PHE A 215 10.70 2.44 9.31
N ALA A 216 11.56 1.59 9.87
CA ALA A 216 11.32 0.15 9.96
C ALA A 216 10.10 -0.17 10.84
N ILE A 217 9.94 0.52 11.97
CA ILE A 217 8.79 0.34 12.87
C ILE A 217 7.49 0.76 12.20
N PHE A 218 7.44 1.96 11.60
CA PHE A 218 6.24 2.42 10.89
C PHE A 218 5.91 1.54 9.69
N SER A 219 6.92 1.05 8.96
CA SER A 219 6.75 0.07 7.89
C SER A 219 6.12 -1.23 8.38
N ALA A 220 6.60 -1.75 9.51
CA ALA A 220 6.06 -2.96 10.12
C ALA A 220 4.59 -2.78 10.54
N LEU A 221 4.26 -1.68 11.22
CA LEU A 221 2.90 -1.37 11.64
C LEU A 221 1.96 -1.20 10.44
N GLY A 222 2.39 -0.47 9.41
CA GLY A 222 1.63 -0.29 8.17
C GLY A 222 1.37 -1.62 7.45
N GLN A 223 2.39 -2.48 7.34
CA GLN A 223 2.25 -3.78 6.68
C GLN A 223 1.33 -4.73 7.46
N ILE A 224 1.48 -4.80 8.79
CA ILE A 224 0.61 -5.60 9.66
C ILE A 224 -0.84 -5.11 9.55
N GLY A 225 -1.08 -3.81 9.66
CA GLY A 225 -2.40 -3.21 9.55
C GLY A 225 -3.05 -3.45 8.19
N MET A 226 -2.28 -3.33 7.10
CA MET A 226 -2.76 -3.59 5.74
C MET A 226 -3.19 -5.06 5.57
N ILE A 227 -2.38 -6.03 5.95
CA ILE A 227 -2.72 -7.46 5.83
C ILE A 227 -3.89 -7.80 6.75
N ALA A 228 -3.95 -7.23 7.96
CA ALA A 228 -5.09 -7.39 8.86
C ALA A 228 -6.40 -6.88 8.24
N ALA A 229 -6.36 -5.71 7.58
CA ALA A 229 -7.50 -5.14 6.90
C ALA A 229 -8.01 -6.05 5.76
N PHE A 230 -7.12 -6.52 4.88
CA PHE A 230 -7.47 -7.46 3.81
C PHE A 230 -7.98 -8.81 4.32
N ARG A 231 -7.65 -9.19 5.55
CA ARG A 231 -8.22 -10.37 6.19
C ARG A 231 -9.68 -10.17 6.59
N LEU A 232 -10.05 -8.96 6.98
CA LEU A 232 -11.36 -8.64 7.54
C LEU A 232 -12.40 -8.25 6.49
N ALA A 233 -11.99 -7.64 5.38
CA ALA A 233 -12.93 -7.15 4.37
C ALA A 233 -12.44 -7.42 2.94
N ALA A 234 -13.37 -7.39 1.98
CA ALA A 234 -13.12 -7.66 0.57
C ALA A 234 -12.19 -6.61 -0.06
N ALA A 235 -11.38 -7.05 -1.02
CA ALA A 235 -10.38 -6.18 -1.65
C ALA A 235 -11.01 -4.99 -2.38
N ASN A 236 -12.13 -5.22 -3.08
CA ASN A 236 -12.85 -4.17 -3.79
C ASN A 236 -13.50 -3.13 -2.87
N ILE A 237 -13.78 -3.49 -1.60
CA ILE A 237 -14.33 -2.56 -0.59
C ILE A 237 -13.22 -1.71 0.02
N ILE A 238 -12.07 -2.33 0.32
CA ILE A 238 -10.97 -1.66 1.04
C ILE A 238 -10.11 -0.80 0.11
N SER A 239 -9.86 -1.26 -1.13
CA SER A 239 -8.89 -0.61 -2.02
C SER A 239 -9.13 0.88 -2.28
N PRO A 240 -10.36 1.41 -2.38
CA PRO A 240 -10.58 2.85 -2.57
C PRO A 240 -10.08 3.70 -1.39
N PHE A 241 -10.00 3.12 -0.18
CA PHE A 241 -9.52 3.83 1.00
C PHE A 241 -8.01 4.10 0.99
N ILE A 242 -7.26 3.58 -0.01
CA ILE A 242 -5.86 3.98 -0.20
C ILE A 242 -5.74 5.49 -0.48
N TYR A 243 -6.76 6.11 -1.02
CA TYR A 243 -6.77 7.56 -1.24
C TYR A 243 -6.59 8.36 0.06
N ALA A 244 -6.92 7.78 1.22
CA ALA A 244 -6.62 8.37 2.52
C ALA A 244 -5.11 8.56 2.77
N GLN A 245 -4.24 7.80 2.10
CA GLN A 245 -2.80 8.00 2.17
C GLN A 245 -2.38 9.39 1.68
N ILE A 246 -3.05 9.94 0.67
CA ILE A 246 -2.75 11.29 0.16
C ILE A 246 -3.10 12.34 1.20
N ILE A 247 -4.23 12.17 1.90
CA ILE A 247 -4.64 13.08 2.97
C ILE A 247 -3.58 13.06 4.09
N ALA A 248 -3.19 11.86 4.52
CA ALA A 248 -2.14 11.70 5.52
C ALA A 248 -0.78 12.25 5.05
N ALA A 249 -0.41 12.01 3.77
CA ALA A 249 0.81 12.55 3.18
C ALA A 249 0.80 14.09 3.11
N THR A 250 -0.36 14.71 2.87
CA THR A 250 -0.51 16.17 2.93
C THR A 250 -0.23 16.68 4.34
N GLY A 251 -0.78 16.02 5.38
CA GLY A 251 -0.49 16.34 6.78
C GLY A 251 1.00 16.18 7.13
N VAL A 252 1.61 15.07 6.73
CA VAL A 252 3.05 14.82 6.92
C VAL A 252 3.87 15.87 6.19
N GLY A 253 3.49 16.24 4.97
CA GLY A 253 4.12 17.30 4.19
C GLY A 253 4.12 18.64 4.91
N TYR A 254 3.00 18.98 5.53
CA TYR A 254 2.88 20.20 6.34
C TYR A 254 3.79 20.17 7.59
N TYR A 255 3.73 19.08 8.38
CA TYR A 255 4.47 19.01 9.64
C TYR A 255 5.98 18.84 9.45
N LEU A 256 6.44 18.01 8.50
CA LEU A 256 7.87 17.73 8.31
C LEU A 256 8.56 18.71 7.36
N PHE A 257 7.84 19.27 6.39
CA PHE A 257 8.44 20.06 5.32
C PHE A 257 7.87 21.48 5.21
N GLY A 258 6.91 21.87 6.08
CA GLY A 258 6.28 23.19 6.04
C GLY A 258 5.43 23.44 4.80
N ALA A 259 5.05 22.37 4.06
CA ALA A 259 4.26 22.48 2.85
C ALA A 259 2.79 22.84 3.18
N ILE A 260 2.41 24.09 3.00
CA ILE A 260 1.06 24.56 3.29
C ILE A 260 0.09 24.13 2.17
N PRO A 261 -0.96 23.33 2.49
CA PRO A 261 -1.96 22.93 1.51
C PRO A 261 -2.72 24.14 0.96
N ASP A 262 -2.83 24.24 -0.35
CA ASP A 262 -3.60 25.29 -1.00
C ASP A 262 -5.11 24.97 -1.02
N LYS A 263 -5.93 25.91 -1.51
CA LYS A 263 -7.40 25.77 -1.56
C LYS A 263 -7.85 24.55 -2.38
N MET A 264 -7.15 24.23 -3.48
CA MET A 264 -7.45 23.07 -4.33
C MET A 264 -7.14 21.76 -3.61
N THR A 265 -6.06 21.71 -2.84
CA THR A 265 -5.72 20.55 -2.00
C THR A 265 -6.83 20.29 -0.97
N TRP A 266 -7.33 21.32 -0.27
CA TRP A 266 -8.46 21.17 0.64
C TRP A 266 -9.73 20.69 -0.05
N PHE A 267 -10.03 21.22 -1.24
CA PHE A 267 -11.18 20.78 -2.03
C PHE A 267 -11.07 19.31 -2.45
N GLY A 268 -9.89 18.86 -2.91
CA GLY A 268 -9.65 17.46 -3.22
C GLY A 268 -9.76 16.53 -2.00
N ILE A 269 -9.30 16.97 -0.81
CA ILE A 269 -9.47 16.24 0.46
C ILE A 269 -10.96 16.05 0.77
N LEU A 270 -11.79 17.08 0.65
CA LEU A 270 -13.23 16.97 0.88
C LEU A 270 -13.89 15.97 -0.06
N ILE A 271 -13.49 15.93 -1.33
CA ILE A 271 -13.99 14.95 -2.30
C ILE A 271 -13.61 13.51 -1.88
N ILE A 272 -12.35 13.28 -1.49
CA ILE A 272 -11.89 11.95 -1.07
C ILE A 272 -12.63 11.48 0.18
N VAL A 273 -12.75 12.36 1.18
CA VAL A 273 -13.47 12.06 2.43
C VAL A 273 -14.94 11.76 2.14
N GLY A 274 -15.60 12.58 1.33
CA GLY A 274 -17.01 12.37 0.95
C GLY A 274 -17.22 11.04 0.21
N ALA A 275 -16.37 10.71 -0.75
CA ALA A 275 -16.39 9.43 -1.46
C ALA A 275 -16.15 8.23 -0.51
N GLY A 276 -15.18 8.34 0.39
CA GLY A 276 -14.87 7.30 1.38
C GLY A 276 -16.03 7.06 2.35
N ILE A 277 -16.61 8.13 2.91
CA ILE A 277 -17.79 8.06 3.79
C ILE A 277 -18.97 7.43 3.06
N TYR A 278 -19.23 7.82 1.81
CA TYR A 278 -20.32 7.24 1.01
C TYR A 278 -20.13 5.73 0.82
N ILE A 279 -18.93 5.28 0.48
CA ILE A 279 -18.63 3.85 0.31
C ILE A 279 -18.84 3.11 1.63
N ALA A 280 -18.33 3.64 2.76
CA ALA A 280 -18.45 3.03 4.07
C ALA A 280 -19.91 2.91 4.53
N LEU A 281 -20.69 3.99 4.44
CA LEU A 281 -22.10 4.01 4.83
C LEU A 281 -22.96 3.06 3.97
N ARG A 282 -22.63 2.96 2.69
CA ARG A 282 -23.34 2.07 1.78
C ARG A 282 -23.04 0.59 2.07
N GLU A 283 -21.81 0.27 2.46
CA GLU A 283 -21.45 -1.08 2.88
C GLU A 283 -22.21 -1.48 4.14
N ILE A 284 -22.23 -0.61 5.11
CA ILE A 284 -22.98 -0.78 6.35
C ILE A 284 -24.47 -1.10 6.09
N LYS A 285 -25.11 -0.35 5.20
CA LYS A 285 -26.52 -0.59 4.84
C LYS A 285 -26.77 -1.92 4.14
N LEU A 286 -25.82 -2.38 3.32
CA LEU A 286 -25.97 -3.65 2.60
C LEU A 286 -25.73 -4.86 3.51
N GLU A 287 -24.86 -4.73 4.49
CA GLU A 287 -24.65 -5.75 5.51
C GLU A 287 -25.86 -5.88 6.48
N GLN A 288 -26.61 -4.79 6.71
CA GLN A 288 -27.84 -4.81 7.52
C GLN A 288 -29.02 -5.50 6.81
N ASN A 289 -29.03 -5.49 5.48
CA ASN A 289 -30.14 -6.04 4.67
C ASN A 289 -29.91 -7.49 4.19
N ASN A 290 -28.78 -8.11 4.55
CA ASN A 290 -28.46 -9.52 4.33
C ASN A 290 -28.35 -10.30 5.64
#